data_e7921087a5a3cc564df79874354b3142
#
_entry.id   e7921087a5a3cc564df79874354b3142
#
_cell.length_a   1.000
_cell.length_b   1.000
_cell.length_c   1.000
_cell.angle_alpha   90.00
_cell.angle_beta   90.00
_cell.angle_gamma   90.00
#
_symmetry.space_group_name_H-M   'P 1'
#
loop_
_entity.id
_entity.type
_entity.pdbx_description
1 polymer ?
#
loop_
_entity_poly.entity_id
_entity_poly.type
_entity_poly.pdbx_seq_one_letter_code
_entity_poly.pdbx_strand_id
1 'polypeptide(L)'
;MRLAALPLLLAASAVVAQETPTEREAARIVVAKMDSLERSLSVAAMVARITGPNPIRDQVAARAKELMDAELLALGDDITRHPEIGFEEKRSVQLLTDYLRKHDFDVQMGTPSSLPTAFVARYRKSTPGPNLGVILEYDALRGTKGAFHGDQHSTQGPIGIAAAVAIAEFLTRTKTPGTVVVFGAPGEEMMPPNAKTVMHDAGVFNGMDVLVRSHATSQTSRAAPGFGTCCMNIDGVKFIFSGAPAHQLTAWNGRNALTAVIHLFENIDAVRSNIRPEARIQGIITEGGAAPNVVPDRTVADFYIRYPDEVYLAQIRELTDNAARAAALGTGTKVKINHYGSARDGISVGTLDEVAFAYEKKYGATGVNPQPGKPQGYEETGSVSMNIPGVGFTAKSSNASNHTYEMESDALADVGHLGFTVDAQAMAALLFDFATRADYRAAVKREFDSLKAMHDEYLDALRKVYAVPRVPEP
;
A
#
# COMPACT_ATOMS: atom_id res chain seq x y z
N MET A 1 5.94 50.51 -42.92
CA MET A 1 5.10 49.30 -42.78
C MET A 1 5.57 48.54 -41.53
N ARG A 2 4.80 48.60 -40.46
CA ARG A 2 5.05 47.82 -39.23
C ARG A 2 4.13 46.64 -39.26
N LEU A 3 4.68 45.45 -39.39
CA LEU A 3 3.94 44.18 -39.22
C LEU A 3 3.73 43.95 -37.68
N ALA A 4 2.45 44.02 -37.31
CA ALA A 4 2.04 43.62 -35.97
C ALA A 4 2.01 42.09 -35.91
N ALA A 5 2.86 41.48 -35.07
CA ALA A 5 2.79 40.07 -34.73
C ALA A 5 1.65 39.85 -33.75
N LEU A 6 0.63 39.10 -34.21
CA LEU A 6 -0.48 38.64 -33.39
C LEU A 6 0.02 37.47 -32.57
N PRO A 7 -0.07 37.48 -31.22
CA PRO A 7 0.25 36.29 -30.46
C PRO A 7 -0.89 35.27 -30.63
N LEU A 8 -0.55 34.13 -31.22
CA LEU A 8 -1.40 32.95 -31.18
C LEU A 8 -1.50 32.49 -29.72
N LEU A 9 -2.57 32.85 -29.04
CA LEU A 9 -2.99 32.20 -27.80
C LEU A 9 -3.39 30.74 -28.18
N LEU A 10 -2.45 29.82 -28.00
CA LEU A 10 -2.77 28.42 -27.84
C LEU A 10 -3.58 28.30 -26.54
N ALA A 11 -4.90 28.35 -26.65
CA ALA A 11 -5.78 27.82 -25.64
C ALA A 11 -5.47 26.32 -25.57
N ALA A 12 -4.64 25.93 -24.63
CA ALA A 12 -4.60 24.56 -24.16
C ALA A 12 -6.03 24.27 -23.68
N SER A 13 -6.82 23.65 -24.57
CA SER A 13 -8.03 22.97 -24.14
C SER A 13 -7.58 21.96 -23.11
N ALA A 14 -7.73 22.30 -21.84
CA ALA A 14 -7.69 21.30 -20.79
C ALA A 14 -8.65 20.21 -21.27
N VAL A 15 -8.12 19.01 -21.51
CA VAL A 15 -8.95 17.82 -21.65
C VAL A 15 -9.66 17.73 -20.31
N VAL A 16 -10.84 18.32 -20.25
CA VAL A 16 -11.71 18.20 -19.08
C VAL A 16 -12.02 16.72 -19.01
N ALA A 17 -11.46 16.04 -18.01
CA ALA A 17 -11.87 14.69 -17.69
C ALA A 17 -13.39 14.62 -17.76
N GLN A 18 -13.95 13.51 -18.27
CA GLN A 18 -15.39 13.38 -18.50
C GLN A 18 -16.18 13.26 -17.19
N GLU A 19 -15.81 14.08 -16.22
CA GLU A 19 -16.48 14.18 -14.94
C GLU A 19 -17.85 14.86 -15.10
N THR A 20 -18.85 14.29 -14.46
CA THR A 20 -20.17 14.92 -14.40
C THR A 20 -20.11 16.21 -13.57
N PRO A 21 -21.06 17.14 -13.75
CA PRO A 21 -21.16 18.31 -12.88
C PRO A 21 -21.23 17.97 -11.37
N THR A 22 -21.89 16.86 -11.04
CA THR A 22 -22.04 16.42 -9.65
C THR A 22 -20.71 15.91 -9.07
N GLU A 23 -19.89 15.20 -9.84
CA GLU A 23 -18.55 14.79 -9.42
C GLU A 23 -17.64 15.99 -9.17
N ARG A 24 -17.63 16.95 -10.08
CA ARG A 24 -16.86 18.18 -9.89
C ARG A 24 -17.30 18.96 -8.66
N GLU A 25 -18.59 19.02 -8.39
CA GLU A 25 -19.10 19.67 -7.19
C GLU A 25 -18.72 18.91 -5.92
N ALA A 26 -18.81 17.58 -5.90
CA ALA A 26 -18.36 16.76 -4.81
C ALA A 26 -16.86 16.97 -4.50
N ALA A 27 -16.01 16.93 -5.54
CA ALA A 27 -14.58 17.20 -5.40
C ALA A 27 -14.31 18.62 -4.88
N ARG A 28 -15.02 19.64 -5.40
CA ARG A 28 -14.90 21.03 -4.96
C ARG A 28 -15.24 21.21 -3.47
N ILE A 29 -16.29 20.52 -2.99
CA ILE A 29 -16.70 20.56 -1.58
C ILE A 29 -15.61 19.94 -0.70
N VAL A 30 -15.05 18.81 -1.10
CA VAL A 30 -13.97 18.14 -0.37
C VAL A 30 -12.74 19.04 -0.29
N VAL A 31 -12.28 19.60 -1.41
CA VAL A 31 -11.12 20.51 -1.44
C VAL A 31 -11.33 21.71 -0.51
N ALA A 32 -12.51 22.35 -0.53
CA ALA A 32 -12.83 23.47 0.34
C ALA A 32 -12.82 23.09 1.83
N LYS A 33 -13.29 21.88 2.17
CA LYS A 33 -13.26 21.36 3.54
C LYS A 33 -11.82 21.05 3.97
N MET A 34 -11.00 20.46 3.11
CA MET A 34 -9.59 20.20 3.37
C MET A 34 -8.82 21.49 3.64
N ASP A 35 -8.97 22.52 2.81
CA ASP A 35 -8.38 23.85 3.02
C ASP A 35 -8.79 24.44 4.37
N SER A 36 -10.05 24.26 4.78
CA SER A 36 -10.55 24.73 6.07
C SER A 36 -9.92 23.95 7.24
N LEU A 37 -9.80 22.64 7.10
CA LEU A 37 -9.17 21.76 8.08
C LEU A 37 -7.69 22.12 8.26
N GLU A 38 -6.93 22.26 7.19
CA GLU A 38 -5.51 22.61 7.21
C GLU A 38 -5.27 23.94 7.94
N ARG A 39 -6.07 24.97 7.62
CA ARG A 39 -6.00 26.25 8.35
C ARG A 39 -6.31 26.10 9.84
N SER A 40 -7.27 25.24 10.21
CA SER A 40 -7.65 25.02 11.61
C SER A 40 -6.60 24.29 12.43
N LEU A 41 -5.83 23.41 11.79
CA LEU A 41 -4.78 22.61 12.44
C LEU A 41 -3.49 23.38 12.64
N SER A 42 -3.24 24.42 11.82
CA SER A 42 -1.98 25.17 11.83
C SER A 42 -0.76 24.24 11.75
N VAL A 43 -0.76 23.32 10.79
CA VAL A 43 0.22 22.21 10.67
C VAL A 43 1.66 22.72 10.76
N ALA A 44 2.03 23.79 10.03
CA ALA A 44 3.38 24.33 10.06
C ALA A 44 3.84 24.78 11.47
N ALA A 45 2.95 25.43 12.24
CA ALA A 45 3.26 25.84 13.62
C ALA A 45 3.39 24.63 14.56
N MET A 46 2.55 23.61 14.34
CA MET A 46 2.64 22.35 15.08
C MET A 46 3.95 21.64 14.79
N VAL A 47 4.32 21.47 13.51
CA VAL A 47 5.59 20.85 13.10
C VAL A 47 6.77 21.56 13.76
N ALA A 48 6.85 22.89 13.67
CA ALA A 48 7.92 23.67 14.30
C ALA A 48 7.99 23.42 15.82
N ARG A 49 6.85 23.32 16.49
CA ARG A 49 6.77 23.04 17.94
C ARG A 49 7.16 21.60 18.29
N ILE A 50 6.73 20.61 17.50
CA ILE A 50 7.03 19.18 17.71
C ILE A 50 8.52 18.93 17.45
N THR A 51 9.03 19.38 16.30
CA THR A 51 10.40 19.08 15.85
C THR A 51 11.46 20.00 16.47
N GLY A 52 11.07 20.98 17.29
CA GLY A 52 11.98 21.85 18.04
C GLY A 52 13.00 21.06 18.89
N PRO A 53 14.02 21.72 19.45
CA PRO A 53 15.06 21.05 20.23
C PRO A 53 14.49 20.20 21.39
N ASN A 54 14.90 18.93 21.44
CA ASN A 54 14.55 18.02 22.53
C ASN A 54 15.66 16.97 22.71
N PRO A 55 16.58 17.17 23.69
CA PRO A 55 17.71 16.27 23.90
C PRO A 55 17.31 14.82 24.20
N ILE A 56 16.15 14.59 24.82
CA ILE A 56 15.70 13.22 25.18
C ILE A 56 15.25 12.49 23.91
N ARG A 57 14.46 13.12 23.05
CA ARG A 57 14.09 12.57 21.75
C ARG A 57 15.33 12.29 20.90
N ASP A 58 16.27 13.23 20.88
CA ASP A 58 17.50 13.07 20.09
C ASP A 58 18.36 11.91 20.59
N GLN A 59 18.32 11.55 21.90
CA GLN A 59 18.91 10.33 22.44
C GLN A 59 18.20 9.06 21.96
N VAL A 60 16.87 9.08 21.85
CA VAL A 60 16.10 7.93 21.31
C VAL A 60 16.45 7.71 19.83
N ALA A 61 16.49 8.78 19.04
CA ALA A 61 16.92 8.69 17.65
C ALA A 61 18.39 8.22 17.51
N ALA A 62 19.30 8.70 18.37
CA ALA A 62 20.68 8.24 18.40
C ALA A 62 20.79 6.75 18.74
N ARG A 63 19.93 6.25 19.63
CA ARG A 63 19.87 4.81 19.96
C ARG A 63 19.43 3.98 18.74
N ALA A 64 18.43 4.43 17.97
CA ALA A 64 18.05 3.76 16.74
C ALA A 64 19.23 3.70 15.73
N LYS A 65 19.98 4.80 15.59
CA LYS A 65 21.20 4.82 14.76
C LYS A 65 22.24 3.83 15.26
N GLU A 66 22.50 3.78 16.56
CA GLU A 66 23.47 2.85 17.16
C GLU A 66 23.12 1.39 16.85
N LEU A 67 21.82 1.03 16.93
CA LEU A 67 21.34 -0.30 16.59
C LEU A 67 21.53 -0.61 15.09
N MET A 68 21.27 0.39 14.23
CA MET A 68 21.54 0.26 12.78
C MET A 68 23.02 0.00 12.53
N ASP A 69 23.89 0.87 13.01
CA ASP A 69 25.34 0.79 12.78
C ASP A 69 25.97 -0.48 13.35
N ALA A 70 25.49 -0.98 14.50
CA ALA A 70 26.10 -2.11 15.19
C ALA A 70 25.70 -3.47 14.59
N GLU A 71 24.43 -3.65 14.25
CA GLU A 71 23.90 -4.99 13.91
C GLU A 71 22.91 -4.98 12.74
N LEU A 72 22.02 -3.97 12.64
CA LEU A 72 20.83 -4.05 11.78
C LEU A 72 21.11 -3.75 10.32
N LEU A 73 22.08 -2.91 9.97
CA LEU A 73 22.52 -2.76 8.58
C LEU A 73 23.06 -4.08 8.03
N ALA A 74 23.91 -4.75 8.80
CA ALA A 74 24.45 -6.06 8.40
C ALA A 74 23.36 -7.14 8.25
N LEU A 75 22.31 -7.07 9.09
CA LEU A 75 21.17 -7.97 9.00
C LEU A 75 20.34 -7.69 7.72
N GLY A 76 20.11 -6.43 7.38
CA GLY A 76 19.46 -6.02 6.13
C GLY A 76 20.24 -6.45 4.90
N ASP A 77 21.56 -6.26 4.92
CA ASP A 77 22.49 -6.73 3.90
C ASP A 77 22.41 -8.24 3.68
N ASP A 78 22.31 -8.99 4.78
CA ASP A 78 22.22 -10.44 4.72
C ASP A 78 20.88 -10.89 4.11
N ILE A 79 19.76 -10.26 4.45
CA ILE A 79 18.46 -10.52 3.82
C ILE A 79 18.51 -10.15 2.33
N THR A 80 19.10 -9.00 1.98
CA THR A 80 19.26 -8.56 0.57
C THR A 80 20.02 -9.60 -0.27
N ARG A 81 21.07 -10.21 0.29
CA ARG A 81 21.86 -11.25 -0.41
C ARG A 81 21.18 -12.61 -0.49
N HIS A 82 20.11 -12.83 0.24
CA HIS A 82 19.35 -14.09 0.29
C HIS A 82 17.86 -13.84 0.05
N PRO A 83 17.47 -13.34 -1.12
CA PRO A 83 16.11 -12.92 -1.38
C PRO A 83 15.13 -14.10 -1.37
N GLU A 84 14.04 -13.97 -0.63
CA GLU A 84 12.94 -14.92 -0.56
C GLU A 84 11.67 -14.27 -1.09
N ILE A 85 10.97 -14.96 -2.00
CA ILE A 85 9.73 -14.45 -2.59
C ILE A 85 8.59 -14.50 -1.58
N GLY A 86 7.58 -13.67 -1.79
CA GLY A 86 6.44 -13.53 -0.92
C GLY A 86 5.79 -14.86 -0.53
N PHE A 87 5.42 -14.98 0.75
CA PHE A 87 4.91 -16.14 1.47
C PHE A 87 5.89 -17.31 1.64
N GLU A 88 7.15 -17.16 1.21
CA GLU A 88 8.23 -18.14 1.38
C GLU A 88 9.39 -17.58 2.24
N GLU A 89 9.23 -16.42 2.89
CA GLU A 89 10.24 -15.63 3.61
C GLU A 89 10.63 -16.26 4.97
N LYS A 90 11.02 -17.53 4.98
CA LYS A 90 11.29 -18.29 6.21
C LYS A 90 12.55 -17.82 6.92
N ARG A 91 13.62 -17.59 6.15
CA ARG A 91 14.91 -17.15 6.69
C ARG A 91 14.84 -15.71 7.16
N SER A 92 14.29 -14.82 6.34
CA SER A 92 14.15 -13.40 6.64
C SER A 92 13.34 -13.22 7.94
N VAL A 93 12.18 -13.86 8.05
CA VAL A 93 11.33 -13.75 9.23
C VAL A 93 12.01 -14.36 10.48
N GLN A 94 12.78 -15.43 10.34
CA GLN A 94 13.53 -16.02 11.44
C GLN A 94 14.56 -15.04 12.01
N LEU A 95 15.36 -14.40 11.13
CA LEU A 95 16.36 -13.40 11.53
C LEU A 95 15.72 -12.22 12.28
N LEU A 96 14.66 -11.66 11.70
CA LEU A 96 13.95 -10.50 12.29
C LEU A 96 13.33 -10.85 13.64
N THR A 97 12.68 -12.01 13.74
CA THR A 97 12.01 -12.42 14.98
C THR A 97 12.98 -12.84 16.07
N ASP A 98 14.12 -13.43 15.73
CA ASP A 98 15.17 -13.76 16.71
C ASP A 98 15.81 -12.49 17.27
N TYR A 99 16.01 -11.47 16.43
CA TYR A 99 16.48 -10.17 16.91
C TYR A 99 15.46 -9.52 17.87
N LEU A 100 14.18 -9.53 17.53
CA LEU A 100 13.13 -9.02 18.41
C LEU A 100 13.05 -9.76 19.75
N ARG A 101 13.16 -11.11 19.75
CA ARG A 101 13.18 -11.91 20.98
C ARG A 101 14.36 -11.55 21.88
N LYS A 102 15.54 -11.29 21.31
CA LYS A 102 16.75 -10.84 22.01
C LYS A 102 16.54 -9.50 22.71
N HIS A 103 15.61 -8.66 22.19
CA HIS A 103 15.27 -7.34 22.70
C HIS A 103 13.93 -7.29 23.46
N ASP A 104 13.57 -8.37 24.17
CA ASP A 104 12.40 -8.45 25.05
C ASP A 104 11.03 -8.36 24.34
N PHE A 105 10.94 -8.70 23.06
CA PHE A 105 9.65 -8.86 22.40
C PHE A 105 9.13 -10.29 22.49
N ASP A 106 7.84 -10.43 22.74
CA ASP A 106 7.12 -11.69 22.62
C ASP A 106 6.57 -11.83 21.20
N VAL A 107 6.97 -12.88 20.50
CA VAL A 107 6.71 -13.04 19.07
C VAL A 107 5.72 -14.17 18.82
N GLN A 108 4.60 -13.85 18.23
CA GLN A 108 3.58 -14.78 17.75
C GLN A 108 3.67 -14.90 16.24
N MET A 109 3.99 -16.09 15.75
CA MET A 109 4.05 -16.41 14.31
C MET A 109 2.67 -16.83 13.76
N GLY A 110 2.51 -16.73 12.43
CA GLY A 110 1.29 -17.18 11.76
C GLY A 110 0.05 -16.40 12.20
N THR A 111 0.09 -15.08 12.15
CA THR A 111 -1.01 -14.22 12.60
C THR A 111 -1.52 -13.35 11.45
N PRO A 112 -2.66 -13.75 10.80
CA PRO A 112 -3.47 -14.96 11.06
C PRO A 112 -2.80 -16.26 10.57
N SER A 113 -3.34 -17.40 10.96
CA SER A 113 -2.79 -18.73 10.63
C SER A 113 -2.73 -19.03 9.11
N SER A 114 -3.49 -18.30 8.30
CA SER A 114 -3.43 -18.38 6.84
C SER A 114 -2.15 -17.77 6.24
N LEU A 115 -1.38 -17.03 7.04
CA LEU A 115 -0.12 -16.38 6.65
C LEU A 115 1.02 -16.89 7.55
N PRO A 116 1.64 -18.03 7.23
CA PRO A 116 2.62 -18.67 8.13
C PRO A 116 3.85 -17.83 8.44
N THR A 117 4.27 -16.96 7.51
CA THR A 117 5.42 -16.06 7.67
C THR A 117 5.05 -14.70 8.25
N ALA A 118 3.76 -14.40 8.46
CA ALA A 118 3.33 -13.21 9.20
C ALA A 118 3.62 -13.37 10.71
N PHE A 119 3.92 -12.27 11.37
CA PHE A 119 4.12 -12.28 12.83
C PHE A 119 3.62 -11.00 13.49
N VAL A 120 3.35 -11.12 14.80
CA VAL A 120 3.14 -9.98 15.71
C VAL A 120 4.11 -10.10 16.86
N ALA A 121 4.90 -9.06 17.08
CA ALA A 121 5.84 -9.00 18.19
C ALA A 121 5.44 -7.88 19.15
N ARG A 122 5.18 -8.21 20.42
CA ARG A 122 4.77 -7.26 21.47
C ARG A 122 5.88 -7.08 22.48
N TYR A 123 6.25 -5.86 22.79
CA TYR A 123 7.26 -5.60 23.81
C TYR A 123 6.74 -6.00 25.19
N ARG A 124 7.46 -6.88 25.88
CA ARG A 124 7.03 -7.52 27.14
C ARG A 124 6.87 -6.56 28.32
N LYS A 125 7.63 -5.47 28.31
CA LYS A 125 7.65 -4.48 29.41
C LYS A 125 6.74 -3.27 29.14
N SER A 126 5.85 -3.37 28.16
CA SER A 126 4.85 -2.34 27.86
C SER A 126 3.91 -2.10 29.03
N THR A 127 3.47 -0.86 29.18
CA THR A 127 2.46 -0.46 30.16
C THR A 127 1.30 0.24 29.45
N PRO A 128 0.06 0.18 29.98
CA PRO A 128 -1.09 0.82 29.34
C PRO A 128 -0.84 2.30 29.04
N GLY A 129 -1.00 2.68 27.76
CA GLY A 129 -0.75 4.02 27.24
C GLY A 129 -0.99 4.05 25.74
N PRO A 130 -0.40 5.00 24.99
CA PRO A 130 -0.50 5.00 23.52
C PRO A 130 0.04 3.71 22.92
N ASN A 131 -0.67 3.15 21.95
CA ASN A 131 -0.30 1.93 21.23
C ASN A 131 0.43 2.30 19.94
N LEU A 132 1.73 2.05 19.91
CA LEU A 132 2.65 2.38 18.82
C LEU A 132 2.91 1.12 18.00
N GLY A 133 2.60 1.14 16.72
CA GLY A 133 2.81 0.01 15.84
C GLY A 133 3.82 0.32 14.73
N VAL A 134 4.61 -0.69 14.37
CA VAL A 134 5.56 -0.65 13.26
C VAL A 134 5.24 -1.79 12.31
N ILE A 135 5.05 -1.49 11.03
CA ILE A 135 4.84 -2.50 9.98
C ILE A 135 6.16 -2.76 9.26
N LEU A 136 6.47 -4.02 9.02
CA LEU A 136 7.64 -4.50 8.31
C LEU A 136 7.22 -5.38 7.15
N GLU A 137 7.84 -5.19 6.00
CA GLU A 137 7.82 -6.08 4.85
C GLU A 137 9.22 -6.68 4.68
N TYR A 138 9.34 -7.85 4.03
CA TYR A 138 10.63 -8.55 3.92
C TYR A 138 10.70 -9.52 2.74
N ASP A 139 9.74 -9.47 1.83
CA ASP A 139 9.68 -10.29 0.62
C ASP A 139 10.47 -9.68 -0.53
N ALA A 140 10.75 -10.51 -1.53
CA ALA A 140 11.47 -10.18 -2.75
C ALA A 140 10.59 -10.35 -3.98
N LEU A 141 10.89 -9.57 -5.01
CA LEU A 141 10.31 -9.70 -6.35
C LEU A 141 10.78 -10.96 -7.08
N ARG A 142 9.94 -11.45 -8.00
CA ARG A 142 10.34 -12.43 -9.01
C ARG A 142 10.98 -11.72 -10.19
N GLY A 143 12.26 -11.97 -10.43
CA GLY A 143 12.97 -11.43 -11.58
C GLY A 143 13.37 -12.50 -12.60
N THR A 144 13.83 -12.07 -13.77
CA THR A 144 14.33 -12.96 -14.82
C THR A 144 15.65 -13.65 -14.45
N LYS A 145 16.38 -13.10 -13.48
CA LYS A 145 17.65 -13.63 -12.96
C LYS A 145 17.49 -14.37 -11.62
N GLY A 146 16.26 -14.54 -11.14
CA GLY A 146 15.93 -15.07 -9.81
C GLY A 146 15.19 -14.06 -8.97
N ALA A 147 14.97 -14.39 -7.69
CA ALA A 147 14.41 -13.44 -6.73
C ALA A 147 15.38 -12.28 -6.48
N PHE A 148 14.86 -11.06 -6.23
CA PHE A 148 15.67 -9.88 -5.94
C PHE A 148 14.89 -8.84 -5.15
N HIS A 149 15.55 -8.05 -4.32
CA HIS A 149 14.93 -7.01 -3.50
C HIS A 149 14.85 -5.65 -4.23
N GLY A 150 14.06 -5.60 -5.32
CA GLY A 150 13.91 -4.40 -6.15
C GLY A 150 13.15 -3.24 -5.48
N ASP A 151 12.53 -3.47 -4.32
CA ASP A 151 11.91 -2.45 -3.47
C ASP A 151 12.53 -2.38 -2.06
N GLN A 152 13.70 -3.01 -1.90
CA GLN A 152 14.49 -2.98 -0.66
C GLN A 152 13.70 -3.40 0.59
N HIS A 153 12.66 -4.26 0.46
CA HIS A 153 11.92 -4.78 1.62
C HIS A 153 12.83 -5.52 2.61
N SER A 154 13.97 -6.02 2.15
CA SER A 154 15.02 -6.58 3.01
C SER A 154 15.45 -5.67 4.17
N THR A 155 15.26 -4.36 4.01
CA THR A 155 15.75 -3.35 4.97
C THR A 155 14.66 -2.75 5.84
N GLN A 156 13.39 -2.89 5.47
CA GLN A 156 12.26 -2.40 6.28
C GLN A 156 12.22 -3.03 7.67
N GLY A 157 12.53 -4.34 7.76
CA GLY A 157 12.67 -5.05 9.02
C GLY A 157 13.69 -4.39 9.95
N PRO A 158 14.96 -4.30 9.54
CA PRO A 158 16.01 -3.61 10.27
C PRO A 158 15.66 -2.18 10.71
N ILE A 159 15.13 -1.35 9.81
CA ILE A 159 14.73 0.04 10.09
C ILE A 159 13.68 0.10 11.19
N GLY A 160 12.58 -0.63 10.99
CA GLY A 160 11.46 -0.61 11.94
C GLY A 160 11.80 -1.22 13.28
N ILE A 161 12.63 -2.27 13.31
CA ILE A 161 13.12 -2.87 14.56
C ILE A 161 14.02 -1.90 15.32
N ALA A 162 14.91 -1.16 14.65
CA ALA A 162 15.75 -0.16 15.31
C ALA A 162 14.89 0.90 16.03
N ALA A 163 13.87 1.42 15.35
CA ALA A 163 12.95 2.39 15.92
C ALA A 163 12.11 1.80 17.07
N ALA A 164 11.58 0.58 16.89
CA ALA A 164 10.76 -0.10 17.89
C ALA A 164 11.54 -0.43 19.17
N VAL A 165 12.77 -0.91 19.06
CA VAL A 165 13.65 -1.20 20.21
C VAL A 165 14.03 0.10 20.92
N ALA A 166 14.45 1.13 20.18
CA ALA A 166 14.87 2.40 20.78
C ALA A 166 13.74 3.07 21.59
N ILE A 167 12.50 3.09 21.07
CA ILE A 167 11.37 3.65 21.81
C ILE A 167 10.96 2.75 22.96
N ALA A 168 10.97 1.42 22.83
CA ALA A 168 10.61 0.48 23.88
C ALA A 168 11.58 0.57 25.10
N GLU A 169 12.88 0.66 24.84
CA GLU A 169 13.91 0.88 25.88
C GLU A 169 13.68 2.22 26.60
N PHE A 170 13.36 3.30 25.85
CA PHE A 170 13.06 4.61 26.44
C PHE A 170 11.83 4.53 27.35
N LEU A 171 10.71 3.99 26.87
CA LEU A 171 9.47 3.87 27.67
C LEU A 171 9.72 3.14 28.99
N THR A 172 10.46 2.04 28.94
CA THR A 172 10.81 1.24 30.13
C THR A 172 11.70 2.01 31.09
N ARG A 173 12.79 2.61 30.59
CA ARG A 173 13.77 3.33 31.41
C ARG A 173 13.14 4.52 32.13
N THR A 174 12.23 5.24 31.47
CA THR A 174 11.58 6.43 32.02
C THR A 174 10.25 6.15 32.70
N LYS A 175 9.77 4.90 32.63
CA LYS A 175 8.43 4.50 33.09
C LYS A 175 7.31 5.30 32.40
N THR A 176 7.55 5.74 31.18
CA THR A 176 6.54 6.42 30.36
C THR A 176 5.52 5.39 29.87
N PRO A 177 4.20 5.63 30.06
CA PRO A 177 3.18 4.71 29.56
C PRO A 177 3.20 4.58 28.03
N GLY A 178 3.06 3.35 27.53
CA GLY A 178 2.98 3.06 26.09
C GLY A 178 3.17 1.59 25.78
N THR A 179 2.64 1.17 24.65
CA THR A 179 2.78 -0.18 24.10
C THR A 179 3.52 -0.10 22.77
N VAL A 180 4.46 -1.00 22.53
CA VAL A 180 5.17 -1.10 21.25
C VAL A 180 4.89 -2.46 20.63
N VAL A 181 4.40 -2.47 19.39
CA VAL A 181 4.05 -3.66 18.64
C VAL A 181 4.68 -3.60 17.24
N VAL A 182 5.31 -4.68 16.83
CA VAL A 182 5.88 -4.85 15.49
C VAL A 182 5.06 -5.89 14.74
N PHE A 183 4.67 -5.55 13.52
CA PHE A 183 3.86 -6.38 12.65
C PHE A 183 4.68 -6.77 11.42
N GLY A 184 4.93 -8.05 11.23
CA GLY A 184 5.55 -8.57 10.03
C GLY A 184 4.48 -8.95 9.00
N ALA A 185 4.47 -8.25 7.88
CA ALA A 185 3.54 -8.45 6.77
C ALA A 185 4.28 -9.07 5.57
N PRO A 186 4.10 -10.36 5.29
CA PRO A 186 4.75 -11.05 4.17
C PRO A 186 4.09 -10.75 2.83
N GLY A 187 4.79 -11.04 1.73
CA GLY A 187 4.21 -11.17 0.41
C GLY A 187 3.57 -9.92 -0.14
N GLU A 188 4.13 -8.74 0.09
CA GLU A 188 3.63 -7.49 -0.47
C GLU A 188 3.68 -7.51 -1.99
N GLU A 189 4.77 -8.00 -2.58
CA GLU A 189 5.03 -8.09 -4.01
C GLU A 189 4.19 -9.18 -4.72
N MET A 190 3.52 -10.01 -3.95
CA MET A 190 2.68 -11.11 -4.45
C MET A 190 1.20 -10.72 -4.50
N MET A 191 0.90 -9.43 -4.57
CA MET A 191 -0.47 -8.93 -4.66
C MET A 191 -1.24 -9.45 -5.86
N PRO A 192 -2.57 -9.56 -5.71
CA PRO A 192 -3.31 -10.00 -4.50
C PRO A 192 -3.17 -11.51 -4.28
N PRO A 193 -3.44 -12.04 -3.07
CA PRO A 193 -3.98 -11.38 -1.88
C PRO A 193 -2.90 -10.60 -1.14
N ASN A 194 -3.22 -9.38 -0.70
CA ASN A 194 -2.29 -8.60 0.11
C ASN A 194 -2.37 -9.03 1.58
N ALA A 195 -1.22 -9.35 2.17
CA ALA A 195 -1.17 -9.80 3.55
C ALA A 195 -1.71 -8.77 4.53
N LYS A 196 -1.47 -7.47 4.32
CA LYS A 196 -1.96 -6.40 5.20
C LYS A 196 -3.48 -6.35 5.24
N THR A 197 -4.17 -6.54 4.10
CA THR A 197 -5.63 -6.66 4.08
C THR A 197 -6.11 -7.89 4.86
N VAL A 198 -5.49 -9.05 4.66
CA VAL A 198 -5.82 -10.28 5.40
C VAL A 198 -5.59 -10.12 6.90
N MET A 199 -4.49 -9.49 7.30
CA MET A 199 -4.18 -9.19 8.70
C MET A 199 -5.18 -8.18 9.30
N HIS A 200 -5.55 -7.15 8.54
CA HIS A 200 -6.55 -6.16 8.96
C HIS A 200 -7.91 -6.81 9.20
N ASP A 201 -8.40 -7.59 8.25
CA ASP A 201 -9.69 -8.27 8.32
C ASP A 201 -9.74 -9.30 9.48
N ALA A 202 -8.59 -9.86 9.84
CA ALA A 202 -8.43 -10.71 11.03
C ALA A 202 -8.29 -9.90 12.34
N GLY A 203 -8.34 -8.56 12.30
CA GLY A 203 -8.24 -7.70 13.47
C GLY A 203 -6.84 -7.58 14.07
N VAL A 204 -5.79 -7.97 13.33
CA VAL A 204 -4.40 -8.00 13.83
C VAL A 204 -3.91 -6.62 14.28
N PHE A 205 -4.32 -5.56 13.59
CA PHE A 205 -3.93 -4.18 13.89
C PHE A 205 -4.86 -3.46 14.88
N ASN A 206 -5.91 -4.13 15.38
CA ASN A 206 -6.88 -3.50 16.26
C ASN A 206 -6.26 -2.89 17.50
N GLY A 207 -6.70 -1.69 17.84
CA GLY A 207 -6.28 -0.96 19.03
C GLY A 207 -4.97 -0.18 18.89
N MET A 208 -4.37 -0.11 17.70
CA MET A 208 -3.23 0.78 17.46
C MET A 208 -3.69 2.22 17.34
N ASP A 209 -2.93 3.15 17.96
CA ASP A 209 -3.18 4.59 17.88
C ASP A 209 -2.41 5.25 16.73
N VAL A 210 -1.30 4.64 16.32
CA VAL A 210 -0.50 5.04 15.17
C VAL A 210 0.26 3.84 14.61
N LEU A 211 0.42 3.82 13.28
CA LEU A 211 1.28 2.86 12.59
C LEU A 211 2.33 3.60 11.77
N VAL A 212 3.54 3.08 11.76
CA VAL A 212 4.65 3.61 10.97
C VAL A 212 5.30 2.50 10.15
N ARG A 213 5.80 2.84 8.96
CA ARG A 213 6.63 1.96 8.13
C ARG A 213 7.68 2.77 7.38
N SER A 214 8.71 2.13 6.85
CA SER A 214 9.63 2.72 5.87
C SER A 214 9.38 2.10 4.50
N HIS A 215 9.71 2.84 3.44
CA HIS A 215 9.73 2.30 2.08
C HIS A 215 10.85 2.92 1.25
N ALA A 216 11.48 2.10 0.42
CA ALA A 216 12.55 2.51 -0.45
C ALA A 216 12.13 3.56 -1.48
N THR A 217 13.03 4.50 -1.75
CA THR A 217 12.77 5.57 -2.72
C THR A 217 14.06 6.15 -3.29
N SER A 218 13.94 6.77 -4.47
CA SER A 218 15.03 7.55 -5.07
C SER A 218 15.03 9.04 -4.68
N GLN A 219 14.01 9.49 -3.95
CA GLN A 219 13.89 10.86 -3.44
C GLN A 219 13.24 10.88 -2.07
N THR A 220 13.82 11.62 -1.13
CA THR A 220 13.14 11.92 0.14
C THR A 220 11.92 12.78 -0.14
N SER A 221 10.74 12.28 0.21
CA SER A 221 9.46 12.90 -0.13
C SER A 221 8.43 12.70 0.99
N ARG A 222 7.26 13.25 0.82
CA ARG A 222 6.10 13.03 1.68
C ARG A 222 4.82 13.09 0.85
N ALA A 223 3.74 12.49 1.34
CA ALA A 223 2.42 12.66 0.76
C ALA A 223 1.83 14.04 1.12
N ALA A 224 0.90 14.53 0.29
CA ALA A 224 -0.01 15.59 0.71
C ALA A 224 -1.09 15.02 1.64
N PRO A 225 -1.64 15.82 2.57
CA PRO A 225 -2.77 15.37 3.38
C PRO A 225 -4.00 15.09 2.50
N GLY A 226 -4.78 14.10 2.88
CA GLY A 226 -5.98 13.74 2.14
C GLY A 226 -6.21 12.23 2.07
N PHE A 227 -6.94 11.81 1.06
CA PHE A 227 -7.18 10.40 0.78
C PHE A 227 -6.89 10.09 -0.70
N GLY A 228 -6.44 8.88 -0.95
CA GLY A 228 -6.07 8.40 -2.28
C GLY A 228 -5.20 7.15 -2.22
N THR A 229 -4.76 6.72 -3.38
CA THR A 229 -3.84 5.59 -3.54
C THR A 229 -2.67 5.96 -4.45
N CYS A 230 -1.52 5.30 -4.29
CA CYS A 230 -0.39 5.42 -5.20
C CYS A 230 -0.79 5.11 -6.66
N CYS A 231 -1.67 4.13 -6.86
CA CYS A 231 -1.71 3.31 -8.06
C CYS A 231 -3.12 3.09 -8.64
N MET A 232 -4.15 3.77 -8.22
CA MET A 232 -5.59 3.56 -8.43
C MET A 232 -6.14 2.43 -7.54
N ASN A 233 -7.44 2.48 -7.26
CA ASN A 233 -8.15 1.37 -6.66
C ASN A 233 -8.13 0.15 -7.60
N ILE A 234 -7.96 -1.05 -7.07
CA ILE A 234 -7.80 -2.30 -7.82
C ILE A 234 -8.66 -3.44 -7.24
N ASP A 235 -9.21 -4.27 -8.12
CA ASP A 235 -9.76 -5.58 -7.81
C ASP A 235 -9.04 -6.65 -8.63
N GLY A 236 -8.62 -7.75 -7.97
CA GLY A 236 -8.12 -8.96 -8.59
C GLY A 236 -9.22 -10.01 -8.69
N VAL A 237 -9.42 -10.60 -9.88
CA VAL A 237 -10.46 -11.60 -10.11
C VAL A 237 -9.97 -12.72 -11.01
N LYS A 238 -10.25 -13.96 -10.59
CA LYS A 238 -10.07 -15.16 -11.41
C LYS A 238 -11.40 -15.67 -11.92
N PHE A 239 -11.48 -15.87 -13.24
CA PHE A 239 -12.61 -16.51 -13.91
C PHE A 239 -12.23 -17.95 -14.23
N ILE A 240 -12.86 -18.90 -13.55
CA ILE A 240 -12.58 -20.33 -13.68
C ILE A 240 -13.73 -20.95 -14.44
N PHE A 241 -13.49 -21.28 -15.72
CA PHE A 241 -14.49 -21.95 -16.54
C PHE A 241 -14.36 -23.46 -16.44
N SER A 242 -15.50 -24.13 -16.34
CA SER A 242 -15.61 -25.58 -16.30
C SER A 242 -16.56 -26.07 -17.40
N GLY A 243 -16.06 -26.94 -18.24
CA GLY A 243 -16.76 -27.54 -19.37
C GLY A 243 -16.85 -29.06 -19.25
N ALA A 244 -16.71 -29.74 -20.38
CA ALA A 244 -16.68 -31.20 -20.45
C ALA A 244 -15.65 -31.64 -21.51
N PRO A 245 -14.75 -32.59 -21.21
CA PRO A 245 -13.76 -33.05 -22.16
C PRO A 245 -14.40 -33.92 -23.23
N ALA A 246 -13.83 -33.93 -24.43
CA ALA A 246 -14.16 -34.84 -25.53
C ALA A 246 -12.97 -35.00 -26.47
N HIS A 247 -12.96 -36.08 -27.24
CA HIS A 247 -11.97 -36.20 -28.30
C HIS A 247 -12.28 -35.19 -29.42
N GLN A 248 -11.25 -34.61 -30.02
CA GLN A 248 -11.36 -33.62 -31.10
C GLN A 248 -12.31 -34.06 -32.24
N LEU A 249 -12.27 -35.32 -32.64
CA LEU A 249 -13.14 -35.83 -33.72
C LEU A 249 -14.62 -35.97 -33.33
N THR A 250 -14.94 -35.87 -32.03
CA THR A 250 -16.32 -35.94 -31.48
C THR A 250 -16.58 -34.75 -30.55
N ALA A 251 -16.04 -33.58 -30.91
CA ALA A 251 -16.04 -32.37 -30.06
C ALA A 251 -17.46 -31.92 -29.64
N TRP A 252 -18.49 -32.27 -30.43
CA TRP A 252 -19.90 -31.99 -30.10
C TRP A 252 -20.40 -32.68 -28.80
N ASN A 253 -19.67 -33.68 -28.31
CA ASN A 253 -19.96 -34.31 -27.01
C ASN A 253 -19.36 -33.52 -25.81
N GLY A 254 -18.46 -32.57 -26.09
CA GLY A 254 -17.80 -31.77 -25.08
C GLY A 254 -18.45 -30.41 -24.84
N ARG A 255 -17.85 -29.66 -23.90
CA ARG A 255 -18.13 -28.22 -23.65
C ARG A 255 -16.79 -27.56 -23.49
N ASN A 256 -16.42 -26.70 -24.44
CA ASN A 256 -15.09 -26.16 -24.54
C ASN A 256 -14.91 -24.92 -23.60
N ALA A 257 -14.20 -25.12 -22.50
CA ALA A 257 -13.91 -24.06 -21.56
C ALA A 257 -12.94 -22.98 -22.13
N LEU A 258 -12.06 -23.35 -23.09
CA LEU A 258 -11.18 -22.39 -23.73
C LEU A 258 -11.95 -21.42 -24.63
N THR A 259 -12.97 -21.90 -25.35
CA THR A 259 -13.86 -21.01 -26.11
C THR A 259 -14.54 -20.00 -25.18
N ALA A 260 -14.95 -20.44 -23.98
CA ALA A 260 -15.54 -19.52 -23.00
C ALA A 260 -14.56 -18.44 -22.55
N VAL A 261 -13.29 -18.77 -22.29
CA VAL A 261 -12.27 -17.77 -21.93
C VAL A 261 -12.02 -16.80 -23.10
N ILE A 262 -11.97 -17.27 -24.34
CA ILE A 262 -11.81 -16.40 -25.52
C ILE A 262 -12.99 -15.42 -25.59
N HIS A 263 -14.22 -15.89 -25.48
CA HIS A 263 -15.41 -15.03 -25.45
C HIS A 263 -15.42 -14.06 -24.24
N LEU A 264 -14.85 -14.43 -23.10
CA LEU A 264 -14.67 -13.50 -22.01
C LEU A 264 -13.82 -12.29 -22.42
N PHE A 265 -12.69 -12.51 -23.10
CA PHE A 265 -11.84 -11.40 -23.57
C PHE A 265 -12.57 -10.54 -24.61
N GLU A 266 -13.28 -11.15 -25.57
CA GLU A 266 -14.10 -10.42 -26.55
C GLU A 266 -15.21 -9.59 -25.89
N ASN A 267 -15.92 -10.16 -24.91
CA ASN A 267 -16.95 -9.45 -24.16
C ASN A 267 -16.37 -8.28 -23.34
N ILE A 268 -15.19 -8.47 -22.73
CA ILE A 268 -14.50 -7.38 -22.01
C ILE A 268 -14.09 -6.26 -22.98
N ASP A 269 -13.64 -6.59 -24.19
CA ASP A 269 -13.34 -5.57 -25.21
C ASP A 269 -14.59 -4.77 -25.62
N ALA A 270 -15.75 -5.43 -25.70
CA ALA A 270 -17.02 -4.73 -25.90
C ALA A 270 -17.38 -3.85 -24.69
N VAL A 271 -17.13 -4.27 -23.45
CA VAL A 271 -17.35 -3.46 -22.25
C VAL A 271 -16.47 -2.20 -22.28
N ARG A 272 -15.19 -2.32 -22.69
CA ARG A 272 -14.25 -1.19 -22.73
C ARG A 272 -14.72 -0.01 -23.55
N SER A 273 -15.52 -0.22 -24.57
CA SER A 273 -16.08 0.86 -25.41
C SER A 273 -17.13 1.71 -24.70
N ASN A 274 -17.69 1.23 -23.59
CA ASN A 274 -18.80 1.85 -22.86
C ASN A 274 -18.48 2.22 -21.41
N ILE A 275 -17.20 2.18 -21.03
CA ILE A 275 -16.73 2.60 -19.71
C ILE A 275 -15.80 3.81 -19.85
N ARG A 276 -15.52 4.49 -18.73
CA ARG A 276 -14.65 5.67 -18.73
C ARG A 276 -13.22 5.31 -19.13
N PRO A 277 -12.52 6.19 -19.86
CA PRO A 277 -11.20 5.91 -20.43
C PRO A 277 -10.10 5.71 -19.37
N GLU A 278 -10.29 6.19 -18.15
CA GLU A 278 -9.38 6.00 -17.03
C GLU A 278 -9.35 4.54 -16.54
N ALA A 279 -10.42 3.78 -16.82
CA ALA A 279 -10.51 2.37 -16.41
C ALA A 279 -9.41 1.52 -17.05
N ARG A 280 -8.87 0.59 -16.28
CA ARG A 280 -7.91 -0.41 -16.76
C ARG A 280 -8.43 -1.80 -16.42
N ILE A 281 -8.64 -2.61 -17.47
CA ILE A 281 -9.00 -4.04 -17.32
C ILE A 281 -7.95 -4.81 -18.08
N GLN A 282 -7.07 -5.52 -17.38
CA GLN A 282 -6.01 -6.31 -17.99
C GLN A 282 -6.01 -7.71 -17.40
N GLY A 283 -5.76 -8.71 -18.24
CA GLY A 283 -5.75 -10.09 -17.81
C GLY A 283 -4.96 -11.00 -18.72
N ILE A 284 -4.72 -12.19 -18.22
CA ILE A 284 -4.01 -13.27 -18.91
C ILE A 284 -4.80 -14.57 -18.78
N ILE A 285 -4.54 -15.52 -19.69
CA ILE A 285 -5.01 -16.92 -19.52
C ILE A 285 -3.90 -17.67 -18.78
N THR A 286 -4.18 -18.12 -17.57
CA THR A 286 -3.23 -18.89 -16.74
C THR A 286 -3.32 -20.39 -16.96
N GLU A 287 -4.51 -20.89 -17.37
CA GLU A 287 -4.73 -22.28 -17.78
C GLU A 287 -5.58 -22.29 -19.04
N GLY A 288 -5.07 -22.86 -20.14
CA GLY A 288 -5.70 -22.86 -21.47
C GLY A 288 -6.10 -24.24 -22.00
N GLY A 289 -5.90 -25.30 -21.22
CA GLY A 289 -6.14 -26.71 -21.64
C GLY A 289 -4.83 -27.49 -21.67
N ALA A 290 -4.93 -28.82 -21.91
CA ALA A 290 -3.79 -29.75 -21.82
C ALA A 290 -3.18 -30.11 -23.17
N ALA A 291 -4.01 -30.37 -24.21
CA ALA A 291 -3.54 -30.80 -25.53
C ALA A 291 -4.56 -30.43 -26.63
N PRO A 292 -4.11 -30.21 -27.90
CA PRO A 292 -5.00 -29.76 -28.98
C PRO A 292 -6.04 -30.79 -29.41
N ASN A 293 -5.80 -32.06 -29.16
CA ASN A 293 -6.71 -33.17 -29.54
C ASN A 293 -7.76 -33.51 -28.46
N VAL A 294 -7.80 -32.72 -27.36
CA VAL A 294 -8.78 -32.84 -26.28
C VAL A 294 -9.51 -31.52 -26.11
N VAL A 295 -10.84 -31.53 -26.09
CA VAL A 295 -11.65 -30.36 -25.76
C VAL A 295 -11.33 -29.94 -24.33
N PRO A 296 -10.84 -28.72 -24.09
CA PRO A 296 -10.54 -28.25 -22.76
C PRO A 296 -11.77 -28.20 -21.86
N ASP A 297 -11.72 -28.91 -20.73
CA ASP A 297 -12.79 -28.95 -19.74
C ASP A 297 -12.60 -27.98 -18.59
N ARG A 298 -11.39 -27.39 -18.46
CA ARG A 298 -11.08 -26.36 -17.48
C ARG A 298 -10.15 -25.32 -18.07
N THR A 299 -10.45 -24.05 -17.82
CA THR A 299 -9.57 -22.92 -18.14
C THR A 299 -9.67 -21.85 -17.05
N VAL A 300 -8.62 -21.05 -16.90
CA VAL A 300 -8.57 -19.97 -15.93
C VAL A 300 -8.03 -18.72 -16.60
N ALA A 301 -8.74 -17.62 -16.42
CA ALA A 301 -8.23 -16.27 -16.72
C ALA A 301 -8.10 -15.49 -15.43
N ASP A 302 -7.06 -14.67 -15.33
CA ASP A 302 -6.75 -13.84 -14.18
C ASP A 302 -6.69 -12.38 -14.62
N PHE A 303 -7.45 -11.50 -13.94
CA PHE A 303 -7.63 -10.11 -14.31
C PHE A 303 -7.40 -9.16 -13.15
N TYR A 304 -6.81 -7.99 -13.45
CA TYR A 304 -6.83 -6.81 -12.63
C TYR A 304 -7.72 -5.76 -13.25
N ILE A 305 -8.65 -5.23 -12.43
CA ILE A 305 -9.57 -4.16 -12.78
C ILE A 305 -9.19 -2.95 -11.93
N ARG A 306 -8.94 -1.78 -12.56
CA ARG A 306 -8.51 -0.56 -11.87
C ARG A 306 -9.33 0.64 -12.27
N TYR A 307 -9.62 1.52 -11.29
CA TYR A 307 -10.23 2.82 -11.51
C TYR A 307 -9.86 3.79 -10.37
N PRO A 308 -9.87 5.13 -10.60
CA PRO A 308 -9.52 6.11 -9.56
C PRO A 308 -10.38 6.06 -8.31
N ASP A 309 -11.69 5.83 -8.39
CA ASP A 309 -12.58 5.67 -7.23
C ASP A 309 -13.21 4.27 -7.13
N GLU A 310 -13.48 3.83 -5.92
CA GLU A 310 -14.02 2.50 -5.65
C GLU A 310 -15.48 2.31 -6.07
N VAL A 311 -16.26 3.40 -6.18
CA VAL A 311 -17.69 3.34 -6.49
C VAL A 311 -17.89 2.94 -7.94
N TYR A 312 -17.20 3.61 -8.86
CA TYR A 312 -17.25 3.24 -10.26
C TYR A 312 -16.47 1.97 -10.56
N LEU A 313 -15.38 1.68 -9.81
CA LEU A 313 -14.68 0.40 -9.88
C LEU A 313 -15.63 -0.79 -9.62
N ALA A 314 -16.50 -0.68 -8.62
CA ALA A 314 -17.48 -1.72 -8.33
C ALA A 314 -18.43 -1.98 -9.51
N GLN A 315 -18.80 -0.92 -10.27
CA GLN A 315 -19.62 -1.07 -11.47
C GLN A 315 -18.87 -1.75 -12.61
N ILE A 316 -17.60 -1.36 -12.84
CA ILE A 316 -16.76 -2.00 -13.86
C ILE A 316 -16.57 -3.48 -13.54
N ARG A 317 -16.38 -3.80 -12.27
CA ARG A 317 -16.29 -5.19 -11.79
C ARG A 317 -17.56 -5.99 -12.13
N GLU A 318 -18.74 -5.44 -11.84
CA GLU A 318 -20.01 -6.09 -12.17
C GLU A 318 -20.17 -6.32 -13.68
N LEU A 319 -19.82 -5.34 -14.53
CA LEU A 319 -19.82 -5.49 -15.97
C LEU A 319 -18.87 -6.60 -16.45
N THR A 320 -17.70 -6.69 -15.84
CA THR A 320 -16.71 -7.72 -16.15
C THR A 320 -17.20 -9.10 -15.71
N ASP A 321 -17.85 -9.22 -14.56
CA ASP A 321 -18.48 -10.45 -14.08
C ASP A 321 -19.61 -10.91 -15.01
N ASN A 322 -20.42 -9.96 -15.51
CA ASN A 322 -21.48 -10.24 -16.48
C ASN A 322 -20.91 -10.70 -17.83
N ALA A 323 -19.79 -10.14 -18.28
CA ALA A 323 -19.07 -10.60 -19.46
C ALA A 323 -18.65 -12.09 -19.34
N ALA A 324 -18.20 -12.51 -18.14
CA ALA A 324 -17.84 -13.90 -17.86
C ALA A 324 -19.08 -14.82 -17.81
N ARG A 325 -20.18 -14.38 -17.21
CA ARG A 325 -21.45 -15.13 -17.19
C ARG A 325 -22.01 -15.33 -18.59
N ALA A 326 -21.97 -14.28 -19.43
CA ALA A 326 -22.40 -14.34 -20.83
C ALA A 326 -21.54 -15.33 -21.65
N ALA A 327 -20.22 -15.32 -21.46
CA ALA A 327 -19.30 -16.26 -22.10
C ALA A 327 -19.61 -17.73 -21.72
N ALA A 328 -19.87 -17.97 -20.44
CA ALA A 328 -20.24 -19.29 -19.96
C ALA A 328 -21.58 -19.76 -20.53
N LEU A 329 -22.59 -18.89 -20.55
CA LEU A 329 -23.91 -19.20 -21.10
C LEU A 329 -23.83 -19.54 -22.59
N GLY A 330 -23.14 -18.74 -23.40
CA GLY A 330 -23.03 -18.93 -24.85
C GLY A 330 -22.27 -20.19 -25.25
N THR A 331 -21.40 -20.71 -24.38
CA THR A 331 -20.60 -21.93 -24.64
C THR A 331 -21.13 -23.17 -23.93
N GLY A 332 -22.19 -23.04 -23.15
CA GLY A 332 -22.75 -24.12 -22.34
C GLY A 332 -21.81 -24.61 -21.22
N THR A 333 -20.86 -23.78 -20.80
CA THR A 333 -19.93 -24.03 -19.69
C THR A 333 -20.46 -23.43 -18.39
N LYS A 334 -19.74 -23.63 -17.28
CA LYS A 334 -19.98 -22.94 -16.00
C LYS A 334 -18.81 -22.04 -15.68
N VAL A 335 -19.07 -20.89 -15.04
CA VAL A 335 -18.03 -20.02 -14.53
C VAL A 335 -18.12 -19.90 -13.01
N LYS A 336 -16.96 -20.05 -12.34
CA LYS A 336 -16.76 -19.62 -10.95
C LYS A 336 -15.96 -18.32 -10.98
N ILE A 337 -16.52 -17.28 -10.41
CA ILE A 337 -15.88 -15.97 -10.26
C ILE A 337 -15.27 -15.92 -8.86
N ASN A 338 -13.98 -15.64 -8.77
CA ASN A 338 -13.24 -15.57 -7.52
C ASN A 338 -12.54 -14.22 -7.41
N HIS A 339 -13.16 -13.28 -6.69
CA HIS A 339 -12.53 -12.03 -6.26
C HIS A 339 -11.59 -12.36 -5.11
N TYR A 340 -10.28 -12.15 -5.29
CA TYR A 340 -9.27 -12.68 -4.37
C TYR A 340 -8.40 -11.61 -3.72
N GLY A 341 -8.58 -10.36 -4.08
CA GLY A 341 -7.86 -9.26 -3.44
C GLY A 341 -8.25 -7.91 -3.98
N SER A 342 -8.00 -6.89 -3.17
CA SER A 342 -8.29 -5.51 -3.53
C SER A 342 -7.29 -4.57 -2.88
N ALA A 343 -7.07 -3.40 -3.49
CA ALA A 343 -6.46 -2.24 -2.86
C ALA A 343 -7.36 -1.03 -3.06
N ARG A 344 -7.42 -0.15 -2.06
CA ARG A 344 -8.33 1.00 -2.02
C ARG A 344 -7.57 2.26 -1.64
N ASP A 345 -8.28 3.38 -1.63
CA ASP A 345 -7.77 4.62 -1.07
C ASP A 345 -7.37 4.42 0.40
N GLY A 346 -6.34 5.14 0.80
CA GLY A 346 -5.93 5.27 2.18
C GLY A 346 -5.80 6.74 2.57
N ILE A 347 -5.71 7.02 3.85
CA ILE A 347 -5.59 8.38 4.39
C ILE A 347 -4.12 8.69 4.68
N SER A 348 -3.62 9.82 4.16
CA SER A 348 -2.40 10.48 4.63
C SER A 348 -2.74 11.66 5.55
N VAL A 349 -2.06 11.71 6.68
CA VAL A 349 -2.32 12.66 7.76
C VAL A 349 -1.19 13.70 7.78
N GLY A 350 -1.46 14.92 7.32
CA GLY A 350 -0.44 15.94 7.16
C GLY A 350 0.33 16.27 8.45
N THR A 351 -0.31 16.17 9.61
CA THR A 351 0.39 16.32 10.91
C THR A 351 1.38 15.19 11.20
N LEU A 352 1.24 14.01 10.58
CA LEU A 352 2.24 12.94 10.65
C LEU A 352 3.28 13.08 9.55
N ASP A 353 2.86 13.25 8.30
CA ASP A 353 3.73 13.31 7.12
C ASP A 353 4.73 14.48 7.21
N GLU A 354 4.29 15.66 7.62
CA GLU A 354 5.16 16.82 7.77
C GLU A 354 6.17 16.69 8.94
N VAL A 355 5.76 16.03 10.05
CA VAL A 355 6.68 15.75 11.17
C VAL A 355 7.71 14.70 10.77
N ALA A 356 7.30 13.63 10.09
CA ALA A 356 8.20 12.61 9.58
C ALA A 356 9.25 13.22 8.63
N PHE A 357 8.79 13.96 7.63
CA PHE A 357 9.64 14.62 6.65
C PHE A 357 10.62 15.65 7.31
N ALA A 358 10.18 16.35 8.34
CA ALA A 358 11.04 17.25 9.09
C ALA A 358 12.14 16.48 9.85
N TYR A 359 11.84 15.28 10.37
CA TYR A 359 12.84 14.42 11.02
C TYR A 359 13.79 13.79 10.02
N GLU A 360 13.33 13.31 8.88
CA GLU A 360 14.21 12.83 7.81
C GLU A 360 15.24 13.89 7.43
N LYS A 361 14.80 15.13 7.19
CA LYS A 361 15.72 16.26 6.91
C LYS A 361 16.66 16.54 8.09
N LYS A 362 16.17 16.50 9.33
CA LYS A 362 16.98 16.73 10.52
C LYS A 362 18.11 15.73 10.68
N TYR A 363 17.84 14.46 10.36
CA TYR A 363 18.81 13.38 10.50
C TYR A 363 19.66 13.13 9.24
N GLY A 364 19.54 13.98 8.23
CA GLY A 364 20.49 14.03 7.11
C GLY A 364 20.00 13.38 5.82
N ALA A 365 18.69 13.26 5.62
CA ALA A 365 18.15 12.81 4.35
C ALA A 365 18.67 13.62 3.16
N THR A 366 19.00 12.92 2.09
CA THR A 366 19.46 13.50 0.83
C THR A 366 18.37 13.45 -0.25
N GLY A 367 18.56 14.13 -1.38
CA GLY A 367 17.59 14.07 -2.49
C GLY A 367 16.21 14.59 -2.11
N VAL A 368 16.14 15.61 -1.26
CA VAL A 368 14.89 16.12 -0.68
C VAL A 368 14.03 16.80 -1.74
N ASN A 369 12.81 16.29 -1.96
CA ASN A 369 11.79 16.96 -2.74
C ASN A 369 10.95 17.87 -1.82
N PRO A 370 11.00 19.21 -1.99
CA PRO A 370 10.27 20.12 -1.10
C PRO A 370 8.76 20.09 -1.32
N GLN A 371 8.30 19.65 -2.49
CA GLN A 371 6.87 19.57 -2.81
C GLN A 371 6.29 18.25 -2.32
N PRO A 372 5.12 18.26 -1.67
CA PRO A 372 4.43 17.03 -1.34
C PRO A 372 3.96 16.31 -2.61
N GLY A 373 3.93 15.00 -2.56
CA GLY A 373 3.28 14.17 -3.57
C GLY A 373 1.76 14.29 -3.51
N LYS A 374 1.05 13.45 -4.26
CA LYS A 374 -0.40 13.33 -4.13
C LYS A 374 -0.78 12.68 -2.81
N PRO A 375 -2.02 12.89 -2.31
CA PRO A 375 -2.54 12.12 -1.18
C PRO A 375 -2.51 10.63 -1.48
N GLN A 376 -2.06 9.85 -0.50
CA GLN A 376 -2.07 8.38 -0.58
C GLN A 376 -1.92 7.81 0.83
N GLY A 377 -2.49 6.63 1.09
CA GLY A 377 -2.24 5.92 2.36
C GLY A 377 -0.76 5.61 2.56
N TYR A 378 -0.35 5.45 3.82
CA TYR A 378 1.03 5.07 4.15
C TYR A 378 1.36 3.61 3.81
N GLU A 379 0.37 2.83 3.39
CA GLU A 379 0.54 1.48 2.84
C GLU A 379 -0.34 1.34 1.58
N GLU A 380 0.00 0.40 0.73
CA GLU A 380 -0.53 0.30 -0.64
C GLU A 380 -1.95 -0.24 -0.73
N THR A 381 -2.48 -0.89 0.33
CA THR A 381 -3.80 -1.53 0.27
C THR A 381 -4.96 -0.62 0.62
N GLY A 382 -4.69 0.44 1.38
CA GLY A 382 -5.72 1.31 1.97
C GLY A 382 -6.46 0.67 3.16
N SER A 383 -6.43 -0.65 3.29
CA SER A 383 -7.18 -1.37 4.35
C SER A 383 -6.79 -0.92 5.75
N VAL A 384 -5.52 -0.70 5.98
CA VAL A 384 -4.99 -0.29 7.29
C VAL A 384 -5.06 1.23 7.42
N SER A 385 -4.55 1.97 6.43
CA SER A 385 -4.43 3.43 6.46
C SER A 385 -5.78 4.16 6.41
N MET A 386 -6.86 3.53 5.94
CA MET A 386 -8.22 4.05 6.05
C MET A 386 -8.83 3.91 7.46
N ASN A 387 -8.23 3.07 8.32
CA ASN A 387 -8.81 2.74 9.63
C ASN A 387 -7.92 3.13 10.81
N ILE A 388 -6.62 3.29 10.60
CA ILE A 388 -5.65 3.64 11.65
C ILE A 388 -4.73 4.74 11.09
N PRO A 389 -4.54 5.87 11.80
CA PRO A 389 -3.62 6.91 11.36
C PRO A 389 -2.18 6.37 11.33
N GLY A 390 -1.41 6.78 10.33
CA GLY A 390 -0.02 6.35 10.21
C GLY A 390 0.76 7.18 9.21
N VAL A 391 2.04 6.85 9.06
CA VAL A 391 2.94 7.52 8.12
C VAL A 391 4.00 6.57 7.58
N GLY A 392 4.32 6.72 6.29
CA GLY A 392 5.45 6.10 5.62
C GLY A 392 6.66 7.03 5.64
N PHE A 393 7.83 6.49 6.02
CA PHE A 393 9.11 7.16 5.92
C PHE A 393 9.76 6.82 4.59
N THR A 394 10.32 7.81 3.92
CA THR A 394 10.84 7.67 2.55
C THR A 394 12.11 8.50 2.36
N ALA A 395 13.08 8.36 3.25
CA ALA A 395 14.41 8.93 3.03
C ALA A 395 15.07 8.24 1.82
N LYS A 396 15.67 9.05 0.95
CA LYS A 396 16.34 8.52 -0.25
C LYS A 396 17.32 7.40 0.11
N SER A 397 17.07 6.21 -0.43
CA SER A 397 17.85 5.00 -0.24
C SER A 397 18.40 4.42 -1.54
N SER A 398 18.09 5.05 -2.69
CA SER A 398 18.58 4.60 -3.99
C SER A 398 18.75 5.77 -4.97
N ASN A 399 19.51 5.55 -6.03
CA ASN A 399 19.56 6.40 -7.21
C ASN A 399 18.73 5.83 -8.38
N ALA A 400 18.22 4.62 -8.22
CA ALA A 400 17.41 3.90 -9.21
C ALA A 400 15.91 3.96 -8.88
N SER A 401 15.09 3.54 -9.83
CA SER A 401 13.66 3.36 -9.64
C SER A 401 13.36 2.03 -8.97
N ASN A 402 12.20 1.96 -8.30
CA ASN A 402 11.67 0.72 -7.75
C ASN A 402 11.55 -0.36 -8.83
N HIS A 403 11.59 -1.62 -8.42
CA HIS A 403 11.54 -2.83 -9.25
C HIS A 403 12.75 -3.00 -10.19
N THR A 404 13.92 -2.48 -9.80
CA THR A 404 15.17 -2.64 -10.57
C THR A 404 16.26 -3.35 -9.77
N TYR A 405 17.16 -4.05 -10.46
CA TYR A 405 18.35 -4.68 -9.84
C TYR A 405 19.33 -3.63 -9.29
N GLU A 406 19.31 -2.43 -9.87
CA GLU A 406 20.10 -1.30 -9.39
C GLU A 406 19.61 -0.84 -8.02
N MET A 407 18.29 -0.85 -7.76
CA MET A 407 17.73 -0.54 -6.45
C MET A 407 18.18 -1.57 -5.40
N GLU A 408 18.18 -2.86 -5.73
CA GLU A 408 18.74 -3.90 -4.84
C GLU A 408 20.23 -3.66 -4.56
N SER A 409 21.02 -3.30 -5.60
CA SER A 409 22.44 -3.02 -5.44
C SER A 409 22.68 -1.82 -4.51
N ASP A 410 21.84 -0.79 -4.61
CA ASP A 410 21.91 0.41 -3.77
C ASP A 410 21.56 0.09 -2.30
N ALA A 411 20.80 -0.96 -2.02
CA ALA A 411 20.55 -1.42 -0.65
C ALA A 411 21.82 -1.82 0.09
N LEU A 412 22.84 -2.33 -0.64
CA LEU A 412 24.13 -2.74 -0.12
C LEU A 412 25.19 -1.64 -0.16
N ALA A 413 24.82 -0.43 -0.54
CA ALA A 413 25.73 0.69 -0.75
C ALA A 413 25.46 1.82 0.26
N ASP A 414 26.42 2.78 0.32
CA ASP A 414 26.32 3.92 1.26
C ASP A 414 25.03 4.73 1.11
N VAL A 415 24.47 4.84 -0.10
CA VAL A 415 23.21 5.56 -0.35
C VAL A 415 22.05 4.88 0.35
N GLY A 416 21.98 3.56 0.30
CA GLY A 416 20.96 2.76 1.00
C GLY A 416 21.16 2.85 2.51
N HIS A 417 22.35 2.53 3.01
CA HIS A 417 22.66 2.56 4.44
C HIS A 417 22.38 3.91 5.09
N LEU A 418 22.66 5.02 4.36
CA LEU A 418 22.33 6.37 4.84
C LEU A 418 20.82 6.55 4.96
N GLY A 419 20.05 6.25 3.90
CA GLY A 419 18.60 6.40 3.90
C GLY A 419 17.95 5.56 5.00
N PHE A 420 18.35 4.30 5.15
CA PHE A 420 17.83 3.38 6.19
C PHE A 420 18.10 3.88 7.60
N THR A 421 19.30 4.40 7.84
CA THR A 421 19.65 4.97 9.14
C THR A 421 18.86 6.23 9.45
N VAL A 422 18.64 7.09 8.45
CA VAL A 422 17.80 8.29 8.57
C VAL A 422 16.35 7.92 8.90
N ASP A 423 15.77 6.95 8.19
CA ASP A 423 14.39 6.50 8.45
C ASP A 423 14.25 5.92 9.87
N ALA A 424 15.20 5.09 10.29
CA ALA A 424 15.18 4.52 11.66
C ALA A 424 15.21 5.61 12.74
N GLN A 425 16.04 6.65 12.57
CA GLN A 425 16.12 7.78 13.48
C GLN A 425 14.84 8.63 13.46
N ALA A 426 14.33 8.95 12.28
CA ALA A 426 13.14 9.76 12.09
C ALA A 426 11.89 9.06 12.65
N MET A 427 11.76 7.76 12.40
CA MET A 427 10.70 6.92 12.94
C MET A 427 10.73 6.85 14.46
N ALA A 428 11.91 6.63 15.06
CA ALA A 428 12.09 6.60 16.51
C ALA A 428 11.74 7.96 17.15
N ALA A 429 12.10 9.07 16.51
CA ALA A 429 11.79 10.42 16.97
C ALA A 429 10.29 10.72 16.91
N LEU A 430 9.60 10.33 15.83
CA LEU A 430 8.15 10.52 15.71
C LEU A 430 7.41 9.69 16.74
N LEU A 431 7.77 8.42 16.92
CA LEU A 431 7.18 7.53 17.94
C LEU A 431 7.37 8.09 19.35
N PHE A 432 8.54 8.70 19.65
CA PHE A 432 8.80 9.38 20.92
C PHE A 432 7.81 10.53 21.13
N ASP A 433 7.66 11.43 20.15
CA ASP A 433 6.74 12.57 20.30
C ASP A 433 5.28 12.09 20.37
N PHE A 434 4.90 11.08 19.62
CA PHE A 434 3.57 10.50 19.71
C PHE A 434 3.32 9.88 21.09
N ALA A 435 4.28 9.16 21.64
CA ALA A 435 4.16 8.57 22.99
C ALA A 435 4.04 9.62 24.10
N THR A 436 4.81 10.72 24.01
CA THR A 436 4.99 11.67 25.12
C THR A 436 4.07 12.89 25.04
N ARG A 437 3.45 13.18 23.88
CA ARG A 437 2.70 14.42 23.64
C ARG A 437 1.23 14.18 23.34
N ALA A 438 0.38 14.35 24.35
CA ALA A 438 -1.07 14.18 24.20
C ALA A 438 -1.71 15.15 23.20
N ASP A 439 -1.20 16.38 23.12
CA ASP A 439 -1.65 17.40 22.17
C ASP A 439 -1.37 17.01 20.71
N TYR A 440 -0.25 16.36 20.46
CA TYR A 440 0.10 15.83 19.13
C TYR A 440 -0.83 14.68 18.73
N ARG A 441 -1.02 13.69 19.62
CA ARG A 441 -1.99 12.60 19.39
C ARG A 441 -3.41 13.11 19.10
N ALA A 442 -3.86 14.10 19.86
CA ALA A 442 -5.17 14.70 19.66
C ALA A 442 -5.31 15.41 18.30
N ALA A 443 -4.25 16.04 17.82
CA ALA A 443 -4.24 16.69 16.52
C ALA A 443 -4.27 15.66 15.39
N VAL A 444 -3.42 14.63 15.45
CA VAL A 444 -3.39 13.51 14.49
C VAL A 444 -4.77 12.85 14.40
N LYS A 445 -5.37 12.51 15.55
CA LYS A 445 -6.70 11.89 15.56
C LYS A 445 -7.77 12.79 14.95
N ARG A 446 -7.79 14.08 15.29
CA ARG A 446 -8.78 15.02 14.75
C ARG A 446 -8.65 15.16 13.24
N GLU A 447 -7.42 15.25 12.71
CA GLU A 447 -7.20 15.33 11.28
C GLU A 447 -7.65 14.06 10.58
N PHE A 448 -7.23 12.89 11.09
CA PHE A 448 -7.61 11.59 10.57
C PHE A 448 -9.13 11.38 10.52
N ASP A 449 -9.81 11.62 11.64
CA ASP A 449 -11.28 11.48 11.73
C ASP A 449 -11.99 12.42 10.74
N SER A 450 -11.46 13.65 10.55
CA SER A 450 -12.02 14.62 9.60
C SER A 450 -11.84 14.19 8.16
N LEU A 451 -10.65 13.69 7.81
CA LEU A 451 -10.36 13.18 6.46
C LEU A 451 -11.20 11.96 6.13
N LYS A 452 -11.37 11.04 7.09
CA LYS A 452 -12.23 9.87 6.93
C LYS A 452 -13.69 10.26 6.68
N ALA A 453 -14.21 11.20 7.44
CA ALA A 453 -15.57 11.70 7.24
C ALA A 453 -15.76 12.38 5.87
N MET A 454 -14.74 13.12 5.38
CA MET A 454 -14.77 13.72 4.05
C MET A 454 -14.72 12.66 2.95
N HIS A 455 -13.95 11.58 3.11
CA HIS A 455 -13.90 10.47 2.19
C HIS A 455 -15.27 9.78 2.08
N ASP A 456 -15.91 9.47 3.22
CA ASP A 456 -17.23 8.85 3.25
C ASP A 456 -18.29 9.74 2.56
N GLU A 457 -18.27 11.04 2.81
CA GLU A 457 -19.17 12.00 2.13
C GLU A 457 -18.93 12.06 0.62
N TYR A 458 -17.65 12.00 0.20
CA TYR A 458 -17.29 11.96 -1.22
C TYR A 458 -17.83 10.72 -1.91
N LEU A 459 -17.60 9.54 -1.33
CA LEU A 459 -18.12 8.28 -1.86
C LEU A 459 -19.66 8.27 -1.92
N ASP A 460 -20.32 8.82 -0.91
CA ASP A 460 -21.79 8.94 -0.90
C ASP A 460 -22.30 9.87 -2.02
N ALA A 461 -21.57 10.93 -2.33
CA ALA A 461 -21.88 11.78 -3.48
C ALA A 461 -21.70 11.03 -4.80
N LEU A 462 -20.62 10.27 -4.97
CA LEU A 462 -20.38 9.44 -6.14
C LEU A 462 -21.45 8.36 -6.32
N ARG A 463 -21.88 7.68 -5.26
CA ARG A 463 -22.95 6.67 -5.32
C ARG A 463 -24.26 7.23 -5.87
N LYS A 464 -24.55 8.52 -5.66
CA LYS A 464 -25.73 9.17 -6.23
C LYS A 464 -25.60 9.46 -7.72
N VAL A 465 -24.37 9.63 -8.21
CA VAL A 465 -24.08 9.91 -9.65
C VAL A 465 -24.05 8.63 -10.46
N TYR A 466 -23.43 7.59 -9.90
CA TYR A 466 -23.19 6.32 -10.58
C TYR A 466 -24.30 5.29 -10.37
N ALA A 467 -25.50 5.70 -10.10
CA ALA A 467 -26.63 4.78 -10.09
C ALA A 467 -26.77 4.12 -11.47
N VAL A 468 -26.16 2.95 -11.65
CA VAL A 468 -26.29 2.15 -12.88
C VAL A 468 -27.70 1.65 -12.98
N PRO A 469 -28.33 1.77 -14.15
CA PRO A 469 -29.53 0.99 -14.45
C PRO A 469 -29.15 -0.49 -14.30
N ARG A 470 -29.67 -1.16 -13.30
CA ARG A 470 -29.51 -2.62 -13.19
C ARG A 470 -30.12 -3.23 -14.46
N VAL A 471 -29.32 -4.04 -15.14
CA VAL A 471 -29.88 -4.92 -16.16
C VAL A 471 -30.90 -5.79 -15.45
N PRO A 472 -32.18 -5.84 -15.89
CA PRO A 472 -33.16 -6.73 -15.29
C PRO A 472 -32.60 -8.17 -15.31
N GLU A 473 -32.71 -8.87 -14.19
CA GLU A 473 -32.39 -10.29 -14.19
C GLU A 473 -33.30 -10.99 -15.21
N PRO A 474 -32.76 -11.89 -16.05
CA PRO A 474 -33.52 -12.58 -17.08
C PRO A 474 -34.62 -13.45 -16.52
#